data_7aba01980b56a9c5246c30b9e9f856b6
#
_entry.id   7aba01980b56a9c5246c30b9e9f856b6
#
_cell.length_a   1.000
_cell.length_b   1.000
_cell.length_c   1.000
_cell.angle_alpha   90.00
_cell.angle_beta   90.00
_cell.angle_gamma   90.00
#
_symmetry.space_group_name_H-M   'P 1'
#
loop_
_entity.id
_entity.type
_entity.pdbx_description
1 polymer ?
#
loop_
_entity_poly.entity_id
_entity_poly.type
_entity_poly.pdbx_seq_one_letter_code
_entity_poly.pdbx_strand_id
1 'polypeptide(L)'
;MYGNNDISQIGSAQGRGVGATTSDEPMALPQYKLVTNGSGKVWPVDENGGRLVIYTDNSSILVQQGFQRLRDRFKLLNKVRKILKGERTQHCFFNRVDRNDGVGVMFNKSRNKANYSNIMRCANAWGCPVCAAIISEHRKNEVKEAMDWWKAQGGSVLLLTLTVPHYSHTDIKQLKKDLKKAYSKFFKGVRASQNLFSKWMIEHYISCFEITHGENGFHPHYHILLFVPYAVGIGSHIGMEQDMYAVWKDCCTKSGLDEPSEKHGLHLQAGNDAANYVAKWGLEHEMTKGHVKKGKKESRTPFDILRSYQESGDETEAKLFRLYYFAFKGQRQLNWSKGLKKLSSKGQEEKTDQEIVDDTDNVAEMLFKLDIEIWHAIRQQGKQGELLVAVAEDQTLKKPIELIRQCLVENGQLRE
;
A
#
# COMPACT_ATOMS: atom_id res chain seq x y z
N MET A 1 15.66 -34.36 29.74
CA MET A 1 16.36 -35.43 28.99
C MET A 1 16.18 -35.15 27.52
N TYR A 2 17.18 -34.57 26.89
CA TYR A 2 17.16 -34.33 25.45
C TYR A 2 17.87 -35.48 24.76
N GLY A 3 17.10 -36.19 23.90
CA GLY A 3 17.62 -37.34 23.14
C GLY A 3 18.50 -36.87 21.99
N ASN A 4 19.66 -37.50 21.87
CA ASN A 4 20.57 -37.39 20.73
C ASN A 4 19.87 -37.82 19.44
N ASN A 5 19.81 -36.93 18.46
CA ASN A 5 19.36 -37.24 17.09
C ASN A 5 20.60 -37.49 16.22
N ASP A 6 20.60 -38.64 15.60
CA ASP A 6 21.63 -39.09 14.67
C ASP A 6 21.84 -38.16 13.50
N ILE A 7 23.12 -37.87 13.26
CA ILE A 7 23.59 -37.10 12.11
C ILE A 7 23.91 -38.10 10.99
N SER A 8 23.05 -38.25 10.00
CA SER A 8 23.38 -38.99 8.79
C SER A 8 22.94 -38.23 7.56
N GLN A 9 23.88 -37.86 6.81
CA GLN A 9 24.02 -37.50 5.40
C GLN A 9 24.54 -36.08 5.16
N ILE A 10 25.77 -36.07 4.69
CA ILE A 10 26.45 -34.88 4.11
C ILE A 10 26.21 -34.91 2.60
N GLY A 11 25.44 -33.96 2.11
CA GLY A 11 25.29 -33.77 0.66
C GLY A 11 26.07 -32.54 0.19
N SER A 12 27.13 -32.75 -0.60
CA SER A 12 27.87 -31.69 -1.27
C SER A 12 27.24 -31.41 -2.63
N ALA A 13 26.66 -30.24 -2.83
CA ALA A 13 26.21 -29.81 -4.13
C ALA A 13 27.33 -29.04 -4.85
N GLN A 14 27.92 -29.64 -5.85
CA GLN A 14 28.84 -29.00 -6.79
C GLN A 14 28.06 -28.37 -7.93
N GLY A 15 28.01 -27.04 -7.99
CA GLY A 15 27.50 -26.30 -9.13
C GLY A 15 28.54 -26.21 -10.25
N ARG A 16 28.19 -26.64 -11.46
CA ARG A 16 29.02 -26.46 -12.67
C ARG A 16 28.97 -25.02 -13.13
N GLY A 17 30.13 -24.37 -13.19
CA GLY A 17 30.29 -23.01 -13.71
C GLY A 17 30.27 -22.99 -15.23
N VAL A 18 29.69 -21.92 -15.78
CA VAL A 18 29.92 -21.49 -17.17
C VAL A 18 30.85 -20.28 -17.09
N GLY A 19 31.99 -20.38 -17.77
CA GLY A 19 33.07 -19.43 -17.67
C GLY A 19 32.78 -18.09 -18.34
N ALA A 20 33.18 -17.01 -17.66
CA ALA A 20 33.52 -15.73 -18.26
C ALA A 20 34.70 -15.15 -17.49
N THR A 21 35.78 -14.86 -18.20
CA THR A 21 37.03 -14.29 -17.72
C THR A 21 36.85 -12.80 -17.39
N THR A 22 37.02 -12.40 -16.14
CA THR A 22 37.72 -11.21 -15.67
C THR A 22 37.83 -11.27 -14.16
N SER A 23 39.00 -10.91 -13.63
CA SER A 23 39.49 -10.92 -12.28
C SER A 23 38.55 -10.30 -11.24
N ASP A 24 37.80 -11.12 -10.53
CA ASP A 24 37.29 -10.91 -9.19
C ASP A 24 37.10 -12.31 -8.60
N GLU A 25 37.79 -12.60 -7.52
CA GLU A 25 37.66 -13.89 -6.82
C GLU A 25 36.20 -14.11 -6.40
N PRO A 26 35.60 -15.27 -6.72
CA PRO A 26 34.24 -15.55 -6.30
C PRO A 26 34.24 -15.74 -4.78
N MET A 27 33.46 -14.93 -4.08
CA MET A 27 33.15 -15.10 -2.65
C MET A 27 32.64 -16.54 -2.45
N ALA A 28 33.41 -17.38 -1.74
CA ALA A 28 33.03 -18.75 -1.45
C ALA A 28 31.67 -18.77 -0.73
N LEU A 29 30.72 -19.53 -1.26
CA LEU A 29 29.42 -19.74 -0.60
C LEU A 29 29.66 -20.36 0.77
N PRO A 30 29.01 -19.88 1.84
CA PRO A 30 29.16 -20.46 3.17
C PRO A 30 28.71 -21.91 3.16
N GLN A 31 29.55 -22.80 3.73
CA GLN A 31 29.22 -24.22 3.91
C GLN A 31 28.10 -24.31 4.96
N TYR A 32 27.04 -25.04 4.65
CA TYR A 32 25.94 -25.29 5.58
C TYR A 32 25.61 -26.79 5.68
N LYS A 33 25.08 -27.19 6.81
CA LYS A 33 24.54 -28.54 7.03
C LYS A 33 23.03 -28.52 6.99
N LEU A 34 22.40 -29.56 6.45
CA LEU A 34 20.96 -29.73 6.49
C LEU A 34 20.58 -30.57 7.71
N VAL A 35 19.67 -30.06 8.54
CA VAL A 35 19.16 -30.76 9.72
C VAL A 35 17.67 -31.00 9.58
N THR A 36 17.22 -32.22 9.87
CA THR A 36 15.80 -32.62 9.83
C THR A 36 15.25 -32.68 11.24
N ASN A 37 14.08 -32.10 11.52
CA ASN A 37 13.42 -32.29 12.80
C ASN A 37 12.56 -33.56 12.82
N GLY A 38 12.06 -33.93 14.00
CA GLY A 38 11.19 -35.08 14.21
C GLY A 38 9.87 -35.09 13.43
N SER A 39 9.52 -33.97 12.74
CA SER A 39 8.38 -33.87 11.82
C SER A 39 8.77 -33.95 10.34
N GLY A 40 9.99 -34.27 10.00
CA GLY A 40 10.49 -34.40 8.63
C GLY A 40 10.81 -33.08 7.92
N LYS A 41 10.77 -31.96 8.62
CA LYS A 41 11.07 -30.64 8.03
C LYS A 41 12.58 -30.39 8.06
N VAL A 42 13.15 -30.06 6.89
CA VAL A 42 14.59 -29.87 6.70
C VAL A 42 14.90 -28.36 6.65
N TRP A 43 15.96 -27.92 7.34
CA TRP A 43 16.51 -26.55 7.25
C TRP A 43 18.04 -26.54 7.33
N PRO A 44 18.67 -25.53 6.73
CA PRO A 44 20.11 -25.36 6.84
C PRO A 44 20.50 -24.73 8.18
N VAL A 45 21.63 -25.20 8.72
CA VAL A 45 22.27 -24.64 9.91
C VAL A 45 23.71 -24.27 9.60
N ASP A 46 24.24 -23.27 10.30
CA ASP A 46 25.66 -22.90 10.27
C ASP A 46 26.53 -23.94 10.97
N GLU A 47 27.81 -23.75 10.94
CA GLU A 47 28.81 -24.64 11.59
C GLU A 47 28.63 -24.75 13.10
N ASN A 48 27.97 -23.78 13.74
CA ASN A 48 27.67 -23.73 15.17
C ASN A 48 26.28 -24.27 15.51
N GLY A 49 25.52 -24.78 14.51
CA GLY A 49 24.15 -25.29 14.70
C GLY A 49 23.09 -24.20 14.77
N GLY A 50 23.44 -22.91 14.51
CA GLY A 50 22.52 -21.80 14.38
C GLY A 50 21.70 -21.95 13.11
N ARG A 51 20.39 -21.68 13.18
CA ARG A 51 19.50 -21.73 12.01
C ARG A 51 19.93 -20.70 10.96
N LEU A 52 20.51 -21.16 9.87
CA LEU A 52 20.77 -20.31 8.71
C LEU A 52 19.43 -19.90 8.10
N VAL A 53 19.11 -18.63 8.21
CA VAL A 53 18.14 -18.04 7.31
C VAL A 53 18.88 -17.88 5.98
N ILE A 54 18.75 -18.87 5.09
CA ILE A 54 19.20 -18.69 3.71
C ILE A 54 18.33 -17.55 3.17
N TYR A 55 18.89 -16.37 3.08
CA TYR A 55 18.43 -15.36 2.16
C TYR A 55 18.76 -15.90 0.75
N THR A 56 18.00 -16.92 0.28
CA THR A 56 17.84 -17.10 -1.16
C THR A 56 17.54 -15.70 -1.65
N ASP A 57 18.18 -15.28 -2.72
CA ASP A 57 18.13 -13.90 -3.24
C ASP A 57 16.68 -13.42 -3.43
N ASN A 58 15.96 -13.24 -2.33
CA ASN A 58 14.62 -12.67 -2.29
C ASN A 58 14.63 -11.22 -2.78
N SER A 59 15.82 -10.60 -2.85
CA SER A 59 15.96 -9.26 -3.38
C SER A 59 15.58 -9.21 -4.85
N SER A 60 16.03 -10.15 -5.67
CA SER A 60 15.67 -10.24 -7.09
C SER A 60 14.18 -10.53 -7.27
N ILE A 61 13.61 -11.44 -6.48
CA ILE A 61 12.18 -11.76 -6.53
C ILE A 61 11.33 -10.56 -6.12
N LEU A 62 11.69 -9.87 -5.04
CA LEU A 62 10.97 -8.68 -4.57
C LEU A 62 11.07 -7.52 -5.57
N VAL A 63 12.21 -7.33 -6.20
CA VAL A 63 12.42 -6.35 -7.27
C VAL A 63 11.53 -6.67 -8.47
N GLN A 64 11.51 -7.92 -8.95
CA GLN A 64 10.65 -8.34 -10.06
C GLN A 64 9.17 -8.19 -9.74
N GLN A 65 8.74 -8.51 -8.52
CA GLN A 65 7.38 -8.26 -8.05
C GLN A 65 7.07 -6.76 -8.03
N GLY A 66 8.02 -5.91 -7.65
CA GLY A 66 7.91 -4.45 -7.69
C GLY A 66 7.68 -3.95 -9.12
N PHE A 67 8.44 -4.44 -10.07
CA PHE A 67 8.29 -4.10 -11.49
C PHE A 67 6.95 -4.57 -12.06
N GLN A 68 6.52 -5.79 -11.73
CA GLN A 68 5.21 -6.27 -12.16
C GLN A 68 4.07 -5.40 -11.60
N ARG A 69 4.14 -5.05 -10.31
CA ARG A 69 3.16 -4.12 -9.71
C ARG A 69 3.12 -2.76 -10.40
N LEU A 70 4.28 -2.22 -10.81
CA LEU A 70 4.34 -0.95 -11.54
C LEU A 70 3.66 -1.06 -12.90
N ARG A 71 3.95 -2.12 -13.67
CA ARG A 71 3.26 -2.41 -14.95
C ARG A 71 1.74 -2.49 -14.76
N ASP A 72 1.29 -3.24 -13.77
CA ASP A 72 -0.14 -3.45 -13.51
C ASP A 72 -0.86 -2.15 -13.11
N ARG A 73 -0.23 -1.29 -12.31
CA ARG A 73 -0.77 0.04 -11.97
C ARG A 73 -1.01 0.90 -13.20
N PHE A 74 -0.07 0.91 -14.15
CA PHE A 74 -0.25 1.67 -15.38
C PHE A 74 -1.32 1.05 -16.30
N LYS A 75 -1.40 -0.28 -16.38
CA LYS A 75 -2.50 -0.96 -17.09
C LYS A 75 -3.86 -0.61 -16.49
N LEU A 76 -3.99 -0.63 -15.16
CA LEU A 76 -5.20 -0.20 -14.46
C LEU A 76 -5.49 1.28 -14.71
N LEU A 77 -4.48 2.16 -14.68
CA LEU A 77 -4.66 3.58 -14.96
C LEU A 77 -5.22 3.82 -16.37
N ASN A 78 -4.83 3.02 -17.35
CA ASN A 78 -5.39 3.09 -18.70
C ASN A 78 -6.89 2.74 -18.72
N LYS A 79 -7.34 1.82 -17.88
CA LYS A 79 -8.78 1.51 -17.71
C LYS A 79 -9.50 2.63 -16.98
N VAL A 80 -8.91 3.18 -15.91
CA VAL A 80 -9.47 4.30 -15.15
C VAL A 80 -9.72 5.52 -16.02
N ARG A 81 -8.83 5.84 -16.97
CA ARG A 81 -9.03 6.96 -17.91
C ARG A 81 -10.33 6.83 -18.70
N LYS A 82 -10.72 5.61 -19.04
CA LYS A 82 -11.99 5.33 -19.77
C LYS A 82 -13.20 5.44 -18.86
N ILE A 83 -13.06 5.02 -17.60
CA ILE A 83 -14.16 5.03 -16.60
C ILE A 83 -14.41 6.44 -16.05
N LEU A 84 -13.36 7.19 -15.73
CA LEU A 84 -13.42 8.49 -15.07
C LEU A 84 -13.20 9.64 -16.07
N LYS A 85 -13.97 9.63 -17.16
CA LYS A 85 -13.94 10.73 -18.15
C LYS A 85 -14.33 12.06 -17.50
N GLY A 86 -13.59 13.14 -17.83
CA GLY A 86 -13.78 14.47 -17.27
C GLY A 86 -13.08 14.67 -15.91
N GLU A 87 -12.57 13.64 -15.27
CA GLU A 87 -11.83 13.76 -14.03
C GLU A 87 -10.33 14.01 -14.28
N ARG A 88 -9.67 14.70 -13.36
CA ARG A 88 -8.22 14.98 -13.44
C ARG A 88 -7.38 13.70 -13.63
N THR A 89 -7.85 12.57 -13.09
CA THR A 89 -7.23 11.25 -13.24
C THR A 89 -7.12 10.81 -14.70
N GLN A 90 -8.01 11.26 -15.59
CA GLN A 90 -7.96 10.97 -17.01
C GLN A 90 -6.63 11.41 -17.65
N HIS A 91 -6.05 12.50 -17.14
CA HIS A 91 -4.85 13.13 -17.69
C HIS A 91 -3.56 12.73 -16.96
N CYS A 92 -3.69 11.92 -15.88
CA CYS A 92 -2.59 11.52 -15.02
C CYS A 92 -1.57 10.64 -15.79
N PHE A 93 -0.28 10.97 -15.72
CA PHE A 93 0.78 10.30 -16.49
C PHE A 93 0.47 10.19 -17.99
N PHE A 94 -0.26 11.16 -18.53
CA PHE A 94 -0.65 11.22 -19.92
C PHE A 94 -0.34 12.58 -20.53
N ASN A 95 -0.72 13.67 -19.86
CA ASN A 95 -0.47 15.02 -20.32
C ASN A 95 0.84 15.57 -19.72
N ARG A 96 1.54 16.36 -20.51
CA ARG A 96 2.68 17.16 -20.04
C ARG A 96 2.21 18.36 -19.24
N VAL A 97 3.01 18.82 -18.28
CA VAL A 97 2.79 20.06 -17.53
C VAL A 97 3.14 21.25 -18.42
N ASP A 98 4.39 21.31 -18.88
CA ASP A 98 4.80 22.23 -19.94
C ASP A 98 4.59 21.55 -21.30
N ARG A 99 3.72 22.16 -22.12
CA ARG A 99 3.37 21.65 -23.44
C ARG A 99 4.47 21.86 -24.50
N ASN A 100 5.39 22.78 -24.25
CA ASN A 100 6.46 23.14 -25.17
C ASN A 100 7.71 22.30 -24.93
N ASP A 101 7.77 21.57 -23.80
CA ASP A 101 8.90 20.75 -23.43
C ASP A 101 8.60 19.24 -23.49
N GLY A 102 9.64 18.42 -23.69
CA GLY A 102 9.56 16.95 -23.71
C GLY A 102 9.33 16.36 -22.31
N VAL A 103 9.24 15.05 -22.22
CA VAL A 103 9.11 14.31 -20.96
C VAL A 103 10.46 13.74 -20.57
N GLY A 104 10.99 14.15 -19.42
CA GLY A 104 12.25 13.60 -18.89
C GLY A 104 12.02 12.22 -18.29
N VAL A 105 12.94 11.31 -18.56
CA VAL A 105 13.04 10.01 -17.90
C VAL A 105 14.15 10.11 -16.86
N MET A 106 13.75 10.01 -15.60
CA MET A 106 14.59 10.17 -14.42
C MET A 106 14.90 8.82 -13.82
N PHE A 107 16.08 8.64 -13.24
CA PHE A 107 16.46 7.40 -12.57
C PHE A 107 17.19 7.67 -11.25
N ASN A 108 16.72 7.02 -10.19
CA ASN A 108 17.38 7.01 -8.90
C ASN A 108 18.13 5.68 -8.73
N LYS A 109 19.46 5.75 -8.78
CA LYS A 109 20.35 4.58 -8.67
C LYS A 109 20.23 3.88 -7.31
N SER A 110 20.18 4.66 -6.21
CA SER A 110 20.14 4.10 -4.86
C SER A 110 18.85 3.31 -4.56
N ARG A 111 17.75 3.67 -5.21
CA ARG A 111 16.45 3.02 -5.05
C ARG A 111 16.08 2.08 -6.19
N ASN A 112 16.90 2.02 -7.23
CA ASN A 112 16.60 1.33 -8.50
C ASN A 112 15.20 1.67 -9.03
N LYS A 113 14.86 2.96 -9.09
CA LYS A 113 13.55 3.45 -9.50
C LYS A 113 13.65 4.48 -10.61
N ALA A 114 12.86 4.29 -11.66
CA ALA A 114 12.66 5.29 -12.71
C ALA A 114 11.36 6.06 -12.50
N ASN A 115 11.33 7.31 -12.89
CA ASN A 115 10.15 8.16 -12.89
C ASN A 115 10.18 9.14 -14.08
N TYR A 116 9.09 9.89 -14.26
CA TYR A 116 9.01 10.92 -15.29
C TYR A 116 9.06 12.32 -14.67
N SER A 117 9.73 13.28 -15.33
CA SER A 117 9.57 14.71 -15.12
C SER A 117 8.69 15.32 -16.21
N ASN A 118 8.21 16.55 -15.99
CA ASN A 118 7.29 17.27 -16.86
C ASN A 118 5.99 16.50 -17.20
N ILE A 119 5.47 15.72 -16.26
CA ILE A 119 4.26 14.95 -16.44
C ILE A 119 3.20 15.29 -15.38
N MET A 120 1.95 15.47 -15.81
CA MET A 120 0.85 15.74 -14.90
C MET A 120 0.56 14.56 -14.00
N ARG A 121 0.46 14.81 -12.69
CA ARG A 121 0.02 13.86 -11.66
C ARG A 121 -1.28 14.35 -11.04
N CYS A 122 -2.25 13.45 -10.88
CA CYS A 122 -3.57 13.84 -10.41
C CYS A 122 -3.71 13.93 -8.89
N ALA A 123 -2.76 13.41 -8.15
CA ALA A 123 -2.78 13.32 -6.69
C ALA A 123 -4.05 12.69 -6.11
N ASN A 124 -4.66 11.77 -6.84
CA ASN A 124 -5.91 11.16 -6.44
C ASN A 124 -5.69 9.79 -5.80
N ALA A 125 -5.78 9.75 -4.47
CA ALA A 125 -5.58 8.53 -3.68
C ALA A 125 -6.74 7.53 -3.82
N TRP A 126 -7.91 7.94 -4.33
CA TRP A 126 -9.10 7.08 -4.40
C TRP A 126 -9.37 6.52 -5.80
N GLY A 127 -8.88 7.18 -6.83
CA GLY A 127 -9.21 6.80 -8.20
C GLY A 127 -8.01 6.51 -9.10
N CYS A 128 -6.80 6.91 -8.72
CA CYS A 128 -5.60 6.71 -9.55
C CYS A 128 -4.70 5.62 -8.94
N PRO A 129 -4.55 4.46 -9.55
CA PRO A 129 -3.74 3.37 -8.97
C PRO A 129 -2.25 3.74 -8.83
N VAL A 130 -1.72 4.65 -9.66
CA VAL A 130 -0.33 5.10 -9.60
C VAL A 130 -0.13 6.14 -8.47
N CYS A 131 -0.94 7.22 -8.45
CA CYS A 131 -0.82 8.23 -7.39
C CYS A 131 -1.19 7.67 -6.02
N ALA A 132 -2.22 6.82 -5.93
CA ALA A 132 -2.61 6.17 -4.70
C ALA A 132 -1.48 5.35 -4.08
N ALA A 133 -0.69 4.63 -4.90
CA ALA A 133 0.46 3.88 -4.41
C ALA A 133 1.57 4.80 -3.86
N ILE A 134 1.87 5.90 -4.54
CA ILE A 134 2.87 6.88 -4.09
C ILE A 134 2.44 7.51 -2.76
N ILE A 135 1.17 7.97 -2.68
CA ILE A 135 0.61 8.60 -1.48
C ILE A 135 0.59 7.62 -0.31
N SER A 136 0.12 6.40 -0.53
CA SER A 136 0.02 5.39 0.53
C SER A 136 1.38 4.98 1.08
N GLU A 137 2.40 4.84 0.23
CA GLU A 137 3.75 4.53 0.69
C GLU A 137 4.34 5.67 1.54
N HIS A 138 4.14 6.92 1.13
CA HIS A 138 4.56 8.08 1.91
C HIS A 138 3.84 8.12 3.28
N ARG A 139 2.51 7.99 3.28
CA ARG A 139 1.68 7.99 4.49
C ARG A 139 2.04 6.87 5.46
N LYS A 140 2.33 5.68 4.93
CA LYS A 140 2.80 4.54 5.72
C LYS A 140 4.09 4.86 6.48
N ASN A 141 5.05 5.50 5.81
CA ASN A 141 6.30 5.88 6.44
C ASN A 141 6.08 6.93 7.54
N GLU A 142 5.23 7.94 7.29
CA GLU A 142 4.86 8.93 8.30
C GLU A 142 4.24 8.29 9.55
N VAL A 143 3.33 7.33 9.37
CA VAL A 143 2.69 6.62 10.48
C VAL A 143 3.69 5.76 11.24
N LYS A 144 4.59 5.07 10.53
CA LYS A 144 5.65 4.29 11.14
C LYS A 144 6.57 5.16 11.99
N GLU A 145 6.99 6.32 11.49
CA GLU A 145 7.79 7.27 12.25
C GLU A 145 7.09 7.72 13.54
N ALA A 146 5.79 8.01 13.49
CA ALA A 146 5.02 8.39 14.68
C ALA A 146 4.91 7.26 15.70
N MET A 147 4.70 6.02 15.24
CA MET A 147 4.67 4.85 16.12
C MET A 147 6.02 4.59 16.77
N ASP A 148 7.11 4.66 16.01
CA ASP A 148 8.47 4.45 16.51
C ASP A 148 8.86 5.55 17.52
N TRP A 149 8.51 6.80 17.22
CA TRP A 149 8.71 7.93 18.12
C TRP A 149 7.97 7.76 19.46
N TRP A 150 6.72 7.31 19.44
CA TRP A 150 5.92 7.09 20.65
C TRP A 150 6.44 5.93 21.49
N LYS A 151 6.79 4.82 20.85
CA LYS A 151 7.39 3.65 21.50
C LYS A 151 8.72 3.96 22.16
N ALA A 152 9.53 4.82 21.57
CA ALA A 152 10.81 5.26 22.14
C ALA A 152 10.65 6.04 23.44
N GLN A 153 9.44 6.57 23.73
CA GLN A 153 9.10 7.24 24.99
C GLN A 153 8.43 6.30 26.00
N GLY A 154 8.39 4.99 25.74
CA GLY A 154 7.77 3.99 26.61
C GLY A 154 6.25 3.83 26.44
N GLY A 155 5.66 4.54 25.48
CA GLY A 155 4.23 4.44 25.19
C GLY A 155 3.85 3.22 24.35
N SER A 156 2.57 2.89 24.32
CA SER A 156 1.98 1.83 23.50
C SER A 156 1.06 2.40 22.43
N VAL A 157 0.88 1.64 21.36
CA VAL A 157 -0.05 1.96 20.27
C VAL A 157 -1.02 0.80 20.11
N LEU A 158 -2.33 1.08 20.17
CA LEU A 158 -3.39 0.10 19.99
C LEU A 158 -4.08 0.33 18.64
N LEU A 159 -4.63 -0.70 18.03
CA LEU A 159 -5.42 -0.61 16.81
C LEU A 159 -6.90 -0.77 17.15
N LEU A 160 -7.67 0.30 16.97
CA LEU A 160 -9.11 0.33 17.07
C LEU A 160 -9.74 0.26 15.68
N THR A 161 -10.64 -0.69 15.45
CA THR A 161 -11.46 -0.78 14.24
C THR A 161 -12.90 -0.40 14.58
N LEU A 162 -13.47 0.56 13.83
CA LEU A 162 -14.86 0.98 13.95
C LEU A 162 -15.62 0.65 12.68
N THR A 163 -16.68 -0.14 12.81
CA THR A 163 -17.56 -0.53 11.71
C THR A 163 -19.01 -0.20 12.03
N VAL A 164 -19.85 -0.23 11.01
CA VAL A 164 -21.30 -0.02 11.14
C VAL A 164 -22.05 -1.01 10.26
N PRO A 165 -23.29 -1.36 10.63
CA PRO A 165 -24.16 -2.16 9.77
C PRO A 165 -24.33 -1.52 8.38
N HIS A 166 -24.33 -2.33 7.36
CA HIS A 166 -24.55 -1.93 5.97
C HIS A 166 -25.20 -3.06 5.20
N TYR A 167 -25.92 -2.69 4.15
CA TYR A 167 -26.71 -3.62 3.35
C TYR A 167 -26.49 -3.34 1.86
N SER A 168 -26.78 -4.31 1.01
CA SER A 168 -26.57 -4.21 -0.44
C SER A 168 -27.32 -3.04 -1.10
N HIS A 169 -28.45 -2.63 -0.52
CA HIS A 169 -29.27 -1.50 -0.96
C HIS A 169 -28.94 -0.16 -0.29
N THR A 170 -27.96 -0.14 0.63
CA THR A 170 -27.60 1.09 1.36
C THR A 170 -26.96 2.11 0.41
N ASP A 171 -27.46 3.34 0.41
CA ASP A 171 -26.80 4.45 -0.29
C ASP A 171 -25.46 4.76 0.34
N ILE A 172 -24.40 4.55 -0.43
CA ILE A 172 -23.02 4.69 0.07
C ILE A 172 -22.66 6.13 0.45
N LYS A 173 -23.26 7.14 -0.20
CA LYS A 173 -23.00 8.55 0.12
C LYS A 173 -23.65 8.92 1.45
N GLN A 174 -24.87 8.44 1.69
CA GLN A 174 -25.56 8.65 2.96
C GLN A 174 -24.87 7.90 4.08
N LEU A 175 -24.54 6.62 3.88
CA LEU A 175 -23.79 5.82 4.86
C LEU A 175 -22.46 6.47 5.25
N LYS A 176 -21.68 6.94 4.28
CA LYS A 176 -20.45 7.70 4.53
C LYS A 176 -20.70 8.96 5.36
N LYS A 177 -21.75 9.72 5.04
CA LYS A 177 -22.09 10.96 5.74
C LYS A 177 -22.42 10.71 7.20
N ASP A 178 -23.22 9.67 7.47
CA ASP A 178 -23.64 9.34 8.83
C ASP A 178 -22.52 8.68 9.64
N LEU A 179 -21.72 7.82 9.01
CA LEU A 179 -20.50 7.29 9.61
C LEU A 179 -19.51 8.41 9.99
N LYS A 180 -19.35 9.42 9.13
CA LYS A 180 -18.50 10.58 9.43
C LYS A 180 -19.04 11.39 10.62
N LYS A 181 -20.38 11.52 10.76
CA LYS A 181 -21.00 12.16 11.93
C LYS A 181 -20.74 11.36 13.20
N ALA A 182 -20.93 10.03 13.15
CA ALA A 182 -20.66 9.14 14.29
C ALA A 182 -19.19 9.20 14.72
N TYR A 183 -18.26 9.10 13.77
CA TYR A 183 -16.83 9.28 13.99
C TYR A 183 -16.50 10.65 14.63
N SER A 184 -17.10 11.74 14.13
CA SER A 184 -16.86 13.08 14.66
C SER A 184 -17.37 13.22 16.10
N LYS A 185 -18.52 12.63 16.44
CA LYS A 185 -19.03 12.58 17.82
C LYS A 185 -18.10 11.78 18.72
N PHE A 186 -17.62 10.61 18.25
CA PHE A 186 -16.73 9.74 19.01
C PHE A 186 -15.37 10.40 19.32
N PHE A 187 -14.81 11.21 18.42
CA PHE A 187 -13.50 11.83 18.63
C PHE A 187 -13.54 13.29 19.10
N LYS A 188 -14.62 14.02 18.87
CA LYS A 188 -14.63 15.49 19.06
C LYS A 188 -15.87 16.04 19.77
N GLY A 189 -16.94 15.26 19.91
CA GLY A 189 -18.25 15.87 20.06
C GLY A 189 -19.00 15.62 21.37
N VAL A 190 -18.74 14.55 22.09
CA VAL A 190 -19.55 14.20 23.26
C VAL A 190 -18.72 14.11 24.53
N ARG A 191 -19.31 14.54 25.66
CA ARG A 191 -18.65 14.47 26.97
C ARG A 191 -18.24 13.04 27.33
N ALA A 192 -19.05 12.05 26.94
CA ALA A 192 -18.73 10.63 27.14
C ALA A 192 -17.41 10.24 26.50
N SER A 193 -17.14 10.71 25.28
CA SER A 193 -15.86 10.45 24.58
C SER A 193 -14.67 11.13 25.26
N GLN A 194 -14.87 12.37 25.75
CA GLN A 194 -13.82 13.08 26.49
C GLN A 194 -13.48 12.34 27.80
N ASN A 195 -14.52 11.89 28.55
CA ASN A 195 -14.33 11.09 29.74
C ASN A 195 -13.65 9.76 29.46
N LEU A 196 -14.01 9.10 28.33
CA LEU A 196 -13.40 7.85 27.88
C LEU A 196 -11.91 8.03 27.59
N PHE A 197 -11.56 9.06 26.83
CA PHE A 197 -10.17 9.34 26.47
C PHE A 197 -9.33 9.73 27.69
N SER A 198 -9.89 10.49 28.62
CA SER A 198 -9.24 10.81 29.90
C SER A 198 -9.08 9.58 30.78
N LYS A 199 -10.11 8.73 30.90
CA LYS A 199 -10.07 7.49 31.71
C LYS A 199 -8.93 6.57 31.26
N TRP A 200 -8.78 6.41 29.94
CA TRP A 200 -7.82 5.51 29.33
C TRP A 200 -6.53 6.21 28.87
N MET A 201 -6.35 7.48 29.25
CA MET A 201 -5.17 8.30 28.91
C MET A 201 -4.79 8.22 27.44
N ILE A 202 -5.78 8.32 26.54
CA ILE A 202 -5.55 8.35 25.10
C ILE A 202 -5.10 9.76 24.75
N GLU A 203 -3.81 9.95 24.51
CA GLU A 203 -3.23 11.28 24.25
C GLU A 203 -3.33 11.67 22.79
N HIS A 204 -3.10 10.70 21.91
CA HIS A 204 -3.09 10.94 20.48
C HIS A 204 -3.77 9.82 19.70
N TYR A 205 -4.14 10.11 18.46
CA TYR A 205 -4.63 9.11 17.53
C TYR A 205 -4.31 9.47 16.07
N ILE A 206 -4.23 8.43 15.22
CA ILE A 206 -4.20 8.53 13.76
C ILE A 206 -5.33 7.66 13.23
N SER A 207 -6.25 8.21 12.44
CA SER A 207 -7.32 7.43 11.83
C SER A 207 -7.13 7.30 10.33
N CYS A 208 -7.34 6.09 9.83
CA CYS A 208 -7.40 5.75 8.43
C CYS A 208 -8.82 5.36 8.06
N PHE A 209 -9.30 5.92 6.97
CA PHE A 209 -10.58 5.53 6.39
C PHE A 209 -10.35 4.49 5.30
N GLU A 210 -11.05 3.38 5.40
CA GLU A 210 -11.01 2.30 4.42
C GLU A 210 -12.41 1.95 3.93
N ILE A 211 -12.47 1.33 2.76
CA ILE A 211 -13.69 0.81 2.18
C ILE A 211 -13.42 -0.44 1.39
N THR A 212 -14.27 -1.43 1.58
CA THR A 212 -14.30 -2.64 0.79
C THR A 212 -15.71 -2.88 0.22
N HIS A 213 -15.87 -3.85 -0.63
CA HIS A 213 -17.14 -4.25 -1.21
C HIS A 213 -17.29 -5.77 -1.12
N GLY A 214 -18.39 -6.23 -0.59
CA GLY A 214 -18.73 -7.64 -0.44
C GLY A 214 -20.19 -7.93 -0.81
N GLU A 215 -20.72 -9.06 -0.36
CA GLU A 215 -22.13 -9.44 -0.60
C GLU A 215 -23.15 -8.43 -0.11
N ASN A 216 -22.85 -7.79 1.04
CA ASN A 216 -23.69 -6.77 1.65
C ASN A 216 -23.42 -5.35 1.11
N GLY A 217 -22.76 -5.21 -0.05
CA GLY A 217 -22.44 -3.92 -0.64
C GLY A 217 -21.14 -3.31 -0.10
N PHE A 218 -21.07 -1.97 -0.13
CA PHE A 218 -19.89 -1.25 0.35
C PHE A 218 -19.82 -1.22 1.86
N HIS A 219 -18.63 -1.56 2.40
CA HIS A 219 -18.31 -1.58 3.82
C HIS A 219 -17.26 -0.51 4.16
N PRO A 220 -17.68 0.74 4.43
CA PRO A 220 -16.79 1.77 4.92
C PRO A 220 -16.49 1.53 6.41
N HIS A 221 -15.23 1.70 6.80
CA HIS A 221 -14.81 1.55 8.20
C HIS A 221 -13.60 2.43 8.50
N TYR A 222 -13.32 2.60 9.79
CA TYR A 222 -12.13 3.30 10.26
C TYR A 222 -11.21 2.33 10.99
N HIS A 223 -9.93 2.41 10.67
CA HIS A 223 -8.85 1.90 11.48
C HIS A 223 -8.15 3.06 12.18
N ILE A 224 -7.96 2.95 13.48
CA ILE A 224 -7.46 4.05 14.29
C ILE A 224 -6.34 3.54 15.18
N LEU A 225 -5.19 4.17 15.09
CA LEU A 225 -4.09 3.95 16.02
C LEU A 225 -4.31 4.88 17.22
N LEU A 226 -4.42 4.29 18.39
CA LEU A 226 -4.55 5.01 19.67
C LEU A 226 -3.21 4.99 20.40
N PHE A 227 -2.73 6.14 20.81
CA PHE A 227 -1.46 6.33 21.48
C PHE A 227 -1.69 6.54 22.97
N VAL A 228 -1.20 5.61 23.79
CA VAL A 228 -1.32 5.63 25.25
C VAL A 228 0.07 5.62 25.91
N PRO A 229 0.29 6.34 27.02
CA PRO A 229 1.62 6.51 27.62
C PRO A 229 2.09 5.32 28.47
N TYR A 230 1.40 4.20 28.44
CA TYR A 230 1.66 3.03 29.28
C TYR A 230 1.49 1.72 28.51
N ALA A 231 2.03 0.63 29.07
CA ALA A 231 1.81 -0.72 28.56
C ALA A 231 0.41 -1.22 28.96
N VAL A 232 -0.38 -1.64 27.96
CA VAL A 232 -1.76 -2.12 28.19
C VAL A 232 -1.77 -3.62 28.46
N GLY A 233 -2.16 -4.00 29.67
CA GLY A 233 -2.38 -5.39 30.05
C GLY A 233 -3.73 -5.93 29.53
N ILE A 234 -3.89 -7.26 29.53
CA ILE A 234 -5.08 -7.95 28.98
C ILE A 234 -6.38 -7.46 29.64
N GLY A 235 -6.43 -7.35 30.97
CA GLY A 235 -7.63 -6.89 31.66
C GLY A 235 -8.03 -5.44 31.32
N SER A 236 -7.04 -4.56 31.23
CA SER A 236 -7.26 -3.17 30.83
C SER A 236 -7.73 -3.08 29.37
N HIS A 237 -7.23 -3.94 28.52
CA HIS A 237 -7.62 -4.02 27.10
C HIS A 237 -9.11 -4.35 26.95
N ILE A 238 -9.61 -5.38 27.63
CA ILE A 238 -11.03 -5.78 27.60
C ILE A 238 -11.94 -4.66 28.12
N GLY A 239 -11.60 -4.05 29.27
CA GLY A 239 -12.37 -2.94 29.83
C GLY A 239 -12.40 -1.71 28.92
N MET A 240 -11.28 -1.41 28.25
CA MET A 240 -11.20 -0.31 27.29
C MET A 240 -12.10 -0.57 26.07
N GLU A 241 -12.09 -1.79 25.54
CA GLU A 241 -12.92 -2.18 24.39
C GLU A 241 -14.41 -2.07 24.72
N GLN A 242 -14.84 -2.53 25.89
CA GLN A 242 -16.22 -2.44 26.35
C GLN A 242 -16.69 -0.99 26.53
N ASP A 243 -15.89 -0.17 27.21
CA ASP A 243 -16.20 1.26 27.37
C ASP A 243 -16.30 1.98 26.02
N MET A 244 -15.36 1.70 25.11
CA MET A 244 -15.36 2.28 23.77
C MET A 244 -16.57 1.85 22.95
N TYR A 245 -16.95 0.57 23.04
CA TYR A 245 -18.13 0.07 22.35
C TYR A 245 -19.42 0.78 22.79
N ALA A 246 -19.61 0.96 24.10
CA ALA A 246 -20.78 1.66 24.63
C ALA A 246 -20.90 3.08 24.07
N VAL A 247 -19.79 3.83 24.01
CA VAL A 247 -19.75 5.18 23.44
C VAL A 247 -19.95 5.17 21.93
N TRP A 248 -19.34 4.19 21.22
CA TRP A 248 -19.48 4.06 19.76
C TRP A 248 -20.91 3.78 19.35
N LYS A 249 -21.57 2.84 20.02
CA LYS A 249 -22.98 2.51 19.83
C LYS A 249 -23.87 3.75 19.95
N ASP A 250 -23.71 4.54 21.01
CA ASP A 250 -24.45 5.78 21.23
C ASP A 250 -24.17 6.82 20.12
N CYS A 251 -22.91 6.94 19.69
CA CYS A 251 -22.54 7.83 18.58
C CYS A 251 -23.16 7.41 17.24
N CYS A 252 -23.27 6.11 16.97
CA CYS A 252 -23.91 5.58 15.76
C CYS A 252 -25.41 5.89 15.74
N THR A 253 -26.13 5.51 16.78
CA THR A 253 -27.59 5.72 16.87
C THR A 253 -27.97 7.21 16.81
N LYS A 254 -27.23 8.07 17.52
CA LYS A 254 -27.39 9.54 17.44
C LYS A 254 -26.98 10.15 16.09
N SER A 255 -26.41 9.39 15.21
CA SER A 255 -26.04 9.83 13.85
C SER A 255 -26.94 9.29 12.76
N GLY A 256 -27.97 8.49 13.12
CA GLY A 256 -28.92 7.90 12.20
C GLY A 256 -28.44 6.58 11.58
N LEU A 257 -27.45 5.96 12.19
CA LEU A 257 -26.98 4.61 11.83
C LEU A 257 -27.68 3.56 12.69
N ASP A 258 -27.82 2.35 12.15
CA ASP A 258 -28.22 1.21 12.93
C ASP A 258 -27.21 0.88 14.02
N GLU A 259 -27.68 0.24 15.08
CA GLU A 259 -26.85 -0.17 16.20
C GLU A 259 -25.76 -1.16 15.72
N PRO A 260 -24.45 -0.84 15.93
CA PRO A 260 -23.40 -1.79 15.63
C PRO A 260 -23.47 -3.00 16.58
N SER A 261 -23.19 -4.20 16.05
CA SER A 261 -23.17 -5.40 16.89
C SER A 261 -21.95 -5.41 17.82
N GLU A 262 -22.08 -6.01 19.01
CA GLU A 262 -20.96 -6.16 19.94
C GLU A 262 -19.77 -6.89 19.33
N LYS A 263 -20.05 -7.91 18.52
CA LYS A 263 -19.00 -8.74 17.91
C LYS A 263 -18.23 -8.06 16.79
N HIS A 264 -18.85 -7.13 16.04
CA HIS A 264 -18.28 -6.59 14.81
C HIS A 264 -18.25 -5.07 14.73
N GLY A 265 -18.98 -4.37 15.62
CA GLY A 265 -19.11 -2.91 15.56
C GLY A 265 -17.85 -2.17 15.99
N LEU A 266 -17.13 -2.75 16.94
CA LEU A 266 -15.87 -2.22 17.43
C LEU A 266 -14.93 -3.37 17.80
N HIS A 267 -13.66 -3.21 17.45
CA HIS A 267 -12.63 -4.17 17.85
C HIS A 267 -11.34 -3.45 18.21
N LEU A 268 -10.80 -3.75 19.39
CA LEU A 268 -9.53 -3.22 19.86
C LEU A 268 -8.46 -4.32 19.82
N GLN A 269 -7.29 -4.03 19.27
CA GLN A 269 -6.18 -4.97 19.14
C GLN A 269 -4.92 -4.42 19.77
N ALA A 270 -4.08 -5.31 20.31
CA ALA A 270 -2.83 -4.92 20.96
C ALA A 270 -1.76 -4.49 19.96
N GLY A 271 -0.73 -3.80 20.45
CA GLY A 271 0.26 -3.06 19.65
C GLY A 271 1.05 -3.83 18.59
N ASN A 272 1.24 -5.15 18.73
CA ASN A 272 1.89 -5.95 17.68
C ASN A 272 1.02 -6.04 16.42
N ASP A 273 -0.30 -6.07 16.57
CA ASP A 273 -1.24 -6.08 15.46
C ASP A 273 -1.31 -4.72 14.78
N ALA A 274 -1.18 -3.61 15.55
CA ALA A 274 -1.09 -2.27 14.98
C ALA A 274 0.13 -2.12 14.05
N ALA A 275 1.30 -2.65 14.43
CA ALA A 275 2.49 -2.63 13.59
C ALA A 275 2.32 -3.48 12.32
N ASN A 276 1.72 -4.67 12.46
CA ASN A 276 1.38 -5.55 11.35
C ASN A 276 0.34 -4.92 10.41
N TYR A 277 -0.62 -4.18 10.96
CA TYR A 277 -1.61 -3.46 10.19
C TYR A 277 -0.98 -2.33 9.38
N VAL A 278 -0.15 -1.50 9.99
CA VAL A 278 0.58 -0.42 9.30
C VAL A 278 1.52 -0.99 8.23
N ALA A 279 2.15 -2.14 8.48
CA ALA A 279 2.95 -2.83 7.46
C ALA A 279 2.10 -3.28 6.25
N LYS A 280 0.82 -3.57 6.47
CA LYS A 280 -0.17 -3.90 5.42
C LYS A 280 -0.83 -2.65 4.80
N TRP A 281 -0.59 -1.48 5.35
CA TRP A 281 -1.14 -0.23 4.86
C TRP A 281 -0.51 0.16 3.54
N GLY A 282 -1.35 0.44 2.60
CA GLY A 282 -0.99 0.79 1.26
C GLY A 282 -1.51 -0.23 0.25
N LEU A 283 -1.85 0.27 -0.93
CA LEU A 283 -2.29 -0.50 -2.10
C LEU A 283 -1.38 -1.68 -2.46
N GLU A 284 -0.13 -1.68 -1.99
CA GLU A 284 0.83 -2.74 -2.29
C GLU A 284 0.42 -4.10 -1.70
N HIS A 285 -0.19 -4.11 -0.53
CA HIS A 285 -0.65 -5.37 0.09
C HIS A 285 -1.95 -5.87 -0.52
N GLU A 286 -2.79 -4.95 -0.97
CA GLU A 286 -4.04 -5.26 -1.67
C GLU A 286 -3.77 -5.76 -3.10
N MET A 287 -2.72 -5.29 -3.75
CA MET A 287 -2.34 -5.72 -5.10
C MET A 287 -1.61 -7.07 -5.16
N THR A 288 -1.07 -7.58 -4.05
CA THR A 288 -0.34 -8.86 -4.02
C THR A 288 -1.20 -10.08 -3.70
N LYS A 289 -2.43 -9.90 -3.25
CA LYS A 289 -3.36 -11.01 -2.95
C LYS A 289 -4.06 -11.61 -4.17
N GLY A 290 -3.79 -11.14 -5.36
CA GLY A 290 -4.33 -11.73 -6.57
C GLY A 290 -3.65 -13.06 -6.89
N HIS A 291 -4.09 -14.19 -6.34
CA HIS A 291 -4.04 -15.55 -6.91
C HIS A 291 -4.18 -16.70 -5.92
N VAL A 292 -4.37 -16.49 -4.63
CA VAL A 292 -4.54 -17.63 -3.70
C VAL A 292 -5.72 -17.41 -2.77
N LYS A 293 -6.89 -17.80 -3.20
CA LYS A 293 -7.88 -18.61 -2.47
C LYS A 293 -9.26 -18.54 -3.15
N LYS A 294 -9.54 -19.50 -3.98
CA LYS A 294 -10.93 -19.94 -4.23
C LYS A 294 -11.45 -20.52 -2.91
N GLY A 295 -12.43 -19.86 -2.27
CA GLY A 295 -13.09 -20.54 -1.16
C GLY A 295 -13.76 -19.70 -0.06
N LYS A 296 -13.65 -18.37 -0.04
CA LYS A 296 -14.56 -17.50 0.76
C LYS A 296 -14.91 -16.29 -0.08
N LYS A 297 -16.18 -15.87 -0.04
CA LYS A 297 -16.67 -14.63 -0.67
C LYS A 297 -15.95 -13.44 -0.01
N GLU A 298 -14.76 -13.12 -0.49
CA GLU A 298 -13.87 -12.14 0.13
C GLU A 298 -14.30 -10.74 -0.27
N SER A 299 -14.29 -9.86 0.70
CA SER A 299 -14.43 -8.43 0.56
C SER A 299 -13.35 -7.90 -0.40
N ARG A 300 -13.76 -7.21 -1.47
CA ARG A 300 -12.90 -6.67 -2.53
C ARG A 300 -12.59 -5.20 -2.26
N THR A 301 -11.36 -4.80 -2.49
CA THR A 301 -10.99 -3.39 -2.49
C THR A 301 -11.48 -2.71 -3.77
N PRO A 302 -11.55 -1.37 -3.81
CA PRO A 302 -11.91 -0.66 -5.04
C PRO A 302 -11.00 -0.96 -6.23
N PHE A 303 -9.71 -1.20 -5.98
CA PHE A 303 -8.80 -1.56 -7.07
C PHE A 303 -8.93 -3.03 -7.49
N ASP A 304 -9.46 -3.92 -6.63
CA ASP A 304 -9.86 -5.27 -7.04
C ASP A 304 -11.09 -5.23 -7.97
N ILE A 305 -12.05 -4.35 -7.69
CA ILE A 305 -13.19 -4.10 -8.58
C ILE A 305 -12.68 -3.63 -9.96
N LEU A 306 -11.73 -2.70 -9.96
CA LEU A 306 -11.14 -2.20 -11.20
C LEU A 306 -10.35 -3.30 -11.95
N ARG A 307 -9.71 -4.20 -11.23
CA ARG A 307 -8.99 -5.36 -11.80
C ARG A 307 -9.97 -6.35 -12.41
N SER A 308 -11.07 -6.65 -11.72
CA SER A 308 -12.14 -7.48 -12.28
C SER A 308 -12.69 -6.89 -13.59
N TYR A 309 -12.89 -5.57 -13.65
CA TYR A 309 -13.24 -4.89 -14.90
C TYR A 309 -12.18 -5.06 -15.99
N GLN A 310 -10.90 -4.94 -15.62
CA GLN A 310 -9.81 -5.11 -16.59
C GLN A 310 -9.79 -6.52 -17.19
N GLU A 311 -10.09 -7.54 -16.40
CA GLU A 311 -10.02 -8.94 -16.79
C GLU A 311 -11.29 -9.38 -17.56
N SER A 312 -12.45 -8.98 -17.08
CA SER A 312 -13.74 -9.42 -17.65
C SER A 312 -14.34 -8.50 -18.72
N GLY A 313 -14.01 -7.20 -18.64
CA GLY A 313 -14.72 -6.19 -19.44
C GLY A 313 -16.15 -5.88 -18.96
N ASP A 314 -16.57 -6.42 -17.81
CA ASP A 314 -17.93 -6.25 -17.30
C ASP A 314 -18.18 -4.79 -16.88
N GLU A 315 -19.08 -4.12 -17.60
CA GLU A 315 -19.48 -2.74 -17.35
C GLU A 315 -20.13 -2.54 -15.96
N THR A 316 -20.61 -3.60 -15.33
CA THR A 316 -21.13 -3.54 -13.96
C THR A 316 -20.01 -3.18 -12.98
N GLU A 317 -18.84 -3.78 -13.16
CA GLU A 317 -17.64 -3.47 -12.34
C GLU A 317 -17.18 -2.03 -12.57
N ALA A 318 -17.23 -1.53 -13.80
CA ALA A 318 -16.90 -0.13 -14.10
C ALA A 318 -17.90 0.84 -13.44
N LYS A 319 -19.20 0.53 -13.46
CA LYS A 319 -20.24 1.32 -12.77
C LYS A 319 -20.03 1.30 -11.26
N LEU A 320 -19.71 0.14 -10.69
CA LEU A 320 -19.43 -0.02 -9.26
C LEU A 320 -18.21 0.82 -8.84
N PHE A 321 -17.12 0.78 -9.63
CA PHE A 321 -15.94 1.62 -9.39
C PHE A 321 -16.25 3.12 -9.50
N ARG A 322 -17.10 3.53 -10.45
CA ARG A 322 -17.56 4.92 -10.55
C ARG A 322 -18.37 5.36 -9.32
N LEU A 323 -19.29 4.52 -8.85
CA LEU A 323 -20.09 4.80 -7.67
C LEU A 323 -19.20 5.01 -6.44
N TYR A 324 -18.27 4.10 -6.21
CA TYR A 324 -17.24 4.24 -5.19
C TYR A 324 -16.46 5.55 -5.33
N TYR A 325 -15.88 5.79 -6.50
CA TYR A 325 -15.04 6.96 -6.74
C TYR A 325 -15.76 8.27 -6.41
N PHE A 326 -16.96 8.47 -6.91
CA PHE A 326 -17.72 9.69 -6.65
C PHE A 326 -18.24 9.79 -5.21
N ALA A 327 -18.40 8.69 -4.52
CA ALA A 327 -18.72 8.72 -3.09
C ALA A 327 -17.52 9.16 -2.22
N PHE A 328 -16.29 8.81 -2.61
CA PHE A 328 -15.08 9.02 -1.78
C PHE A 328 -14.11 10.06 -2.32
N LYS A 329 -14.30 10.59 -3.52
CA LYS A 329 -13.50 11.68 -4.07
C LYS A 329 -13.38 12.82 -3.07
N GLY A 330 -12.13 13.25 -2.81
CA GLY A 330 -11.82 14.34 -1.86
C GLY A 330 -11.84 13.94 -0.37
N GLN A 331 -12.15 12.68 -0.05
CA GLN A 331 -12.02 12.20 1.33
C GLN A 331 -10.53 12.06 1.68
N ARG A 332 -10.12 12.57 2.84
CA ARG A 332 -8.79 12.26 3.40
C ARG A 332 -8.72 10.79 3.78
N GLN A 333 -7.66 10.11 3.38
CA GLN A 333 -7.39 8.73 3.84
C GLN A 333 -6.93 8.72 5.29
N LEU A 334 -6.08 9.67 5.66
CA LEU A 334 -5.44 9.75 6.97
C LEU A 334 -5.83 11.04 7.70
N ASN A 335 -6.13 10.95 8.99
CA ASN A 335 -6.35 12.11 9.85
C ASN A 335 -5.54 11.96 11.13
N TRP A 336 -4.83 13.01 11.49
CA TRP A 336 -3.99 13.10 12.68
C TRP A 336 -4.72 13.84 13.81
N SER A 337 -4.56 13.39 15.06
CA SER A 337 -4.91 14.20 16.21
C SER A 337 -4.00 15.45 16.26
N LYS A 338 -4.53 16.51 16.89
CA LYS A 338 -3.86 17.80 16.95
C LYS A 338 -2.44 17.66 17.56
N GLY A 339 -1.44 18.16 16.87
CA GLY A 339 -0.06 18.23 17.32
C GLY A 339 0.78 16.98 17.08
N LEU A 340 0.19 15.78 16.98
CA LEU A 340 0.95 14.52 16.86
C LEU A 340 1.93 14.54 15.68
N LYS A 341 1.51 15.01 14.50
CA LYS A 341 2.40 15.06 13.33
C LYS A 341 3.65 15.91 13.59
N LYS A 342 3.49 17.10 14.14
CA LYS A 342 4.64 17.98 14.49
C LYS A 342 5.56 17.36 15.52
N LEU A 343 5.01 16.72 16.54
CA LEU A 343 5.78 16.08 17.60
C LEU A 343 6.62 14.91 17.06
N SER A 344 6.02 14.04 16.26
CA SER A 344 6.67 12.84 15.74
C SER A 344 7.65 13.10 14.59
N SER A 345 7.46 14.18 13.82
CA SER A 345 8.27 14.50 12.62
C SER A 345 9.25 15.65 12.82
N LYS A 346 9.70 15.92 14.05
CA LYS A 346 10.64 17.00 14.38
C LYS A 346 10.20 18.38 13.84
N GLY A 347 8.90 18.68 13.93
CA GLY A 347 8.34 19.96 13.53
C GLY A 347 7.84 20.05 12.07
N GLN A 348 7.99 19.00 11.27
CA GLN A 348 7.49 19.01 9.90
C GLN A 348 5.95 18.96 9.87
N GLU A 349 5.35 19.69 8.94
CA GLU A 349 3.92 19.65 8.71
C GLU A 349 3.52 18.50 7.77
N GLU A 350 2.24 18.15 7.79
CA GLU A 350 1.70 17.13 6.89
C GLU A 350 1.71 17.65 5.46
N LYS A 351 2.40 16.96 4.55
CA LYS A 351 2.37 17.25 3.12
C LYS A 351 0.99 16.96 2.54
N THR A 352 0.55 17.77 1.59
CA THR A 352 -0.63 17.47 0.78
C THR A 352 -0.35 16.30 -0.16
N ASP A 353 -1.41 15.65 -0.66
CA ASP A 353 -1.27 14.56 -1.63
C ASP A 353 -0.59 15.03 -2.94
N GLN A 354 -0.78 16.31 -3.32
CA GLN A 354 -0.10 16.90 -4.47
C GLN A 354 1.39 17.06 -4.22
N GLU A 355 1.79 17.60 -3.07
CA GLU A 355 3.20 17.72 -2.69
C GLU A 355 3.88 16.36 -2.63
N ILE A 356 3.18 15.31 -2.13
CA ILE A 356 3.73 13.96 -2.08
C ILE A 356 4.00 13.40 -3.47
N VAL A 357 3.07 13.54 -4.40
CA VAL A 357 3.26 12.98 -5.75
C VAL A 357 4.20 13.81 -6.61
N ASP A 358 4.34 15.10 -6.32
CA ASP A 358 5.27 16.01 -7.00
C ASP A 358 6.67 15.98 -6.41
N ASP A 359 6.81 15.54 -5.16
CA ASP A 359 8.11 15.30 -4.50
C ASP A 359 8.79 14.08 -5.14
N THR A 360 9.06 14.23 -6.42
CA THR A 360 9.84 13.27 -7.18
C THR A 360 11.29 13.48 -6.80
N ASP A 361 11.77 12.53 -6.09
CA ASP A 361 13.13 12.14 -5.85
C ASP A 361 14.19 13.15 -6.32
N ASN A 362 14.49 14.16 -5.49
CA ASN A 362 15.51 15.18 -5.77
C ASN A 362 16.92 14.59 -6.04
N VAL A 363 17.10 13.28 -5.84
CA VAL A 363 18.34 12.53 -6.07
C VAL A 363 18.31 11.79 -7.42
N ALA A 364 17.19 11.82 -8.15
CA ALA A 364 17.10 11.16 -9.45
C ALA A 364 17.78 12.01 -10.53
N GLU A 365 18.63 11.38 -11.33
CA GLU A 365 19.30 11.98 -12.46
C GLU A 365 18.45 11.83 -13.73
N MET A 366 18.46 12.83 -14.61
CA MET A 366 17.84 12.72 -15.92
C MET A 366 18.71 11.86 -16.82
N LEU A 367 18.17 10.73 -17.28
CA LEU A 367 18.87 9.85 -18.22
C LEU A 367 18.73 10.35 -19.66
N PHE A 368 17.52 10.67 -20.06
CA PHE A 368 17.20 11.18 -21.41
C PHE A 368 15.85 11.90 -21.40
N LYS A 369 15.57 12.61 -22.48
CA LYS A 369 14.33 13.32 -22.69
C LYS A 369 13.61 12.74 -23.91
N LEU A 370 12.33 12.48 -23.76
CA LEU A 370 11.44 12.04 -24.82
C LEU A 370 10.81 13.28 -25.46
N ASP A 371 10.96 13.42 -26.77
CA ASP A 371 10.24 14.43 -27.53
C ASP A 371 8.75 14.16 -27.55
N ILE A 372 8.04 15.12 -28.07
CA ILE A 372 6.56 15.15 -28.08
C ILE A 372 6.02 13.92 -28.83
N GLU A 373 6.62 13.58 -29.96
CA GLU A 373 6.17 12.51 -30.84
C GLU A 373 6.43 11.13 -30.20
N ILE A 374 7.62 10.94 -29.66
CA ILE A 374 7.99 9.70 -28.94
C ILE A 374 7.05 9.51 -27.74
N TRP A 375 6.84 10.57 -26.95
CA TRP A 375 5.91 10.49 -25.82
C TRP A 375 4.49 10.17 -26.29
N HIS A 376 4.06 10.74 -27.41
CA HIS A 376 2.75 10.45 -27.96
C HIS A 376 2.60 8.97 -28.33
N ALA A 377 3.58 8.35 -29.00
CA ALA A 377 3.56 6.94 -29.33
C ALA A 377 3.49 6.05 -28.07
N ILE A 378 4.33 6.29 -27.07
CA ILE A 378 4.37 5.53 -25.81
C ILE A 378 3.03 5.61 -25.04
N ARG A 379 2.45 6.81 -24.91
CA ARG A 379 1.21 6.99 -24.15
C ARG A 379 -0.02 6.43 -24.87
N GLN A 380 -0.08 6.47 -26.20
CA GLN A 380 -1.18 5.91 -26.98
C GLN A 380 -1.24 4.39 -26.83
N GLN A 381 -0.12 3.75 -26.77
CA GLN A 381 -0.01 2.30 -26.56
C GLN A 381 -0.07 1.90 -25.07
N GLY A 382 -0.09 2.86 -24.16
CA GLY A 382 -0.15 2.60 -22.72
C GLY A 382 1.12 1.99 -22.13
N LYS A 383 2.28 2.22 -22.78
CA LYS A 383 3.59 1.64 -22.44
C LYS A 383 4.37 2.42 -21.37
N GLN A 384 3.79 3.43 -20.74
CA GLN A 384 4.50 4.28 -19.77
C GLN A 384 5.10 3.48 -18.61
N GLY A 385 4.36 2.51 -18.06
CA GLY A 385 4.85 1.67 -16.95
C GLY A 385 5.94 0.70 -17.42
N GLU A 386 5.82 0.18 -18.63
CA GLU A 386 6.80 -0.73 -19.22
C GLU A 386 8.14 -0.01 -19.47
N LEU A 387 8.10 1.25 -19.94
CA LEU A 387 9.32 2.03 -20.14
C LEU A 387 10.05 2.30 -18.82
N LEU A 388 9.35 2.68 -17.76
CA LEU A 388 9.97 2.88 -16.44
C LEU A 388 10.62 1.60 -15.90
N VAL A 389 9.98 0.46 -16.12
CA VAL A 389 10.55 -0.84 -15.73
C VAL A 389 11.75 -1.18 -16.59
N ALA A 390 11.68 -1.00 -17.91
CA ALA A 390 12.82 -1.26 -18.82
C ALA A 390 14.05 -0.44 -18.42
N VAL A 391 13.87 0.83 -18.01
CA VAL A 391 14.95 1.69 -17.51
C VAL A 391 15.53 1.16 -16.19
N ALA A 392 14.71 0.67 -15.29
CA ALA A 392 15.17 0.14 -14.00
C ALA A 392 15.84 -1.24 -14.15
N GLU A 393 15.43 -2.03 -15.13
CA GLU A 393 16.01 -3.35 -15.44
C GLU A 393 17.32 -3.27 -16.24
N ASP A 394 17.47 -2.25 -17.08
CA ASP A 394 18.60 -2.15 -18.00
C ASP A 394 19.16 -0.72 -18.07
N GLN A 395 20.20 -0.48 -17.28
CA GLN A 395 20.91 0.80 -17.25
C GLN A 395 21.80 1.05 -18.47
N THR A 396 22.00 0.05 -19.35
CA THR A 396 22.66 0.24 -20.64
C THR A 396 21.72 0.88 -21.68
N LEU A 397 20.46 1.05 -21.33
CA LEU A 397 19.39 1.65 -22.13
C LEU A 397 19.03 0.87 -23.41
N LYS A 398 19.52 -0.34 -23.61
CA LYS A 398 19.16 -1.16 -24.78
C LYS A 398 17.67 -1.52 -24.78
N LYS A 399 17.16 -2.04 -23.63
CA LYS A 399 15.73 -2.38 -23.48
C LYS A 399 14.81 -1.16 -23.61
N PRO A 400 15.08 -0.01 -22.96
CA PRO A 400 14.29 1.20 -23.16
C PRO A 400 14.25 1.68 -24.60
N ILE A 401 15.40 1.71 -25.29
CA ILE A 401 15.50 2.14 -26.69
C ILE A 401 14.71 1.22 -27.61
N GLU A 402 14.82 -0.11 -27.42
CA GLU A 402 14.07 -1.09 -28.21
C GLU A 402 12.56 -0.92 -28.00
N LEU A 403 12.10 -0.72 -26.74
CA LEU A 403 10.70 -0.46 -26.46
C LEU A 403 10.20 0.82 -27.15
N ILE A 404 10.99 1.89 -27.12
CA ILE A 404 10.66 3.15 -27.81
C ILE A 404 10.55 2.92 -29.31
N ARG A 405 11.51 2.20 -29.91
CA ARG A 405 11.49 1.85 -31.33
C ARG A 405 10.23 1.09 -31.72
N GLN A 406 9.87 0.06 -30.97
CA GLN A 406 8.63 -0.70 -31.18
C GLN A 406 7.40 0.22 -31.13
N CYS A 407 7.33 1.14 -30.15
CA CYS A 407 6.24 2.10 -30.07
C CYS A 407 6.16 3.02 -31.29
N LEU A 408 7.27 3.44 -31.83
CA LEU A 408 7.32 4.30 -33.02
C LEU A 408 6.92 3.53 -34.31
N VAL A 409 7.33 2.27 -34.45
CA VAL A 409 6.93 1.39 -35.56
C VAL A 409 5.41 1.15 -35.50
N GLU A 410 4.88 0.72 -34.39
CA GLU A 410 3.44 0.46 -34.20
C GLU A 410 2.58 1.71 -34.39
N ASN A 411 3.14 2.90 -34.19
CA ASN A 411 2.46 4.18 -34.42
C ASN A 411 2.67 4.73 -35.86
N GLY A 412 3.36 3.99 -36.71
CA GLY A 412 3.62 4.36 -38.11
C GLY A 412 4.63 5.52 -38.31
N GLN A 413 5.40 5.84 -37.25
CA GLN A 413 6.40 6.93 -37.27
C GLN A 413 7.81 6.42 -37.66
N LEU A 414 8.03 5.12 -37.61
CA LEU A 414 9.26 4.46 -38.05
C LEU A 414 8.89 3.27 -38.95
N ARG A 415 9.69 3.00 -39.94
CA ARG A 415 9.60 1.75 -40.76
C ARG A 415 10.42 0.67 -40.06
N GLU A 416 9.99 -0.59 -40.15
CA GLU A 416 10.72 -1.74 -39.62
C GLU A 416 12.17 -1.84 -40.13
#